data_e561c8dd8ad0eae59658ab22a74c3c99
#
_entry.id   e561c8dd8ad0eae59658ab22a74c3c99
#
_cell.length_a   1.000
_cell.length_b   1.000
_cell.length_c   1.000
_cell.angle_alpha   90.00
_cell.angle_beta   90.00
_cell.angle_gamma   90.00
#
_symmetry.space_group_name_H-M   'P 1'
#
loop_
_entity.id
_entity.type
_entity.pdbx_description
1 polymer ?
#
loop_
_entity_poly.entity_id
_entity_poly.type
_entity_poly.pdbx_seq_one_letter_code
_entity_poly.pdbx_strand_id
1 'polypeptide(L)'
;MMNRKILLVVSASLLGWSLSQASITSVPTWNYSGGFYCYAPVFTAADQTVDLTGHQSSFGALGLSILTDTPTDPTLTINNSINNTSSFAWTEYIVSVAMNQSFTINSAGVVAPGGWTASITQPGAPVAGIYTGIIDYLGGTPVSIYPLLNSSLNFGYQVTFSGSTSYSLTQTANPVPEPGAWGFLTTGGLLMGGWTLARRRQVRLQRIA
;
A
#
# COMPACT_ATOMS: atom_id res chain seq x y z
N MET A 1 34.19 -36.43 -62.13
CA MET A 1 33.85 -36.87 -60.75
C MET A 1 33.48 -35.62 -59.95
N MET A 2 32.21 -35.39 -59.73
CA MET A 2 31.68 -34.16 -59.09
C MET A 2 31.17 -34.51 -57.67
N ASN A 3 31.95 -34.11 -56.67
CA ASN A 3 31.58 -34.33 -55.24
C ASN A 3 30.45 -33.37 -54.83
N ARG A 4 29.23 -33.86 -54.67
CA ARG A 4 28.13 -33.11 -54.06
C ARG A 4 28.28 -33.20 -52.56
N LYS A 5 28.64 -32.08 -51.91
CA LYS A 5 28.52 -31.92 -50.48
C LYS A 5 27.04 -31.63 -50.13
N ILE A 6 26.40 -32.59 -49.42
CA ILE A 6 25.07 -32.40 -48.89
C ILE A 6 25.21 -31.55 -47.65
N LEU A 7 24.65 -30.33 -47.67
CA LEU A 7 24.56 -29.43 -46.51
C LEU A 7 23.29 -29.82 -45.72
N LEU A 8 23.46 -30.50 -44.60
CA LEU A 8 22.38 -30.83 -43.69
C LEU A 8 22.05 -29.55 -42.86
N VAL A 9 20.96 -28.89 -43.20
CA VAL A 9 20.43 -27.75 -42.36
C VAL A 9 19.57 -28.37 -41.27
N VAL A 10 20.11 -28.46 -40.07
CA VAL A 10 19.34 -28.78 -38.86
C VAL A 10 18.61 -27.52 -38.42
N SER A 11 17.34 -27.38 -38.77
CA SER A 11 16.46 -26.38 -38.20
C SER A 11 16.08 -26.79 -36.77
N ALA A 12 16.78 -26.22 -35.79
CA ALA A 12 16.36 -26.29 -34.39
C ALA A 12 15.11 -25.45 -34.24
N SER A 13 13.94 -26.08 -34.23
CA SER A 13 12.70 -25.48 -33.78
C SER A 13 12.81 -25.23 -32.27
N LEU A 14 13.12 -23.99 -31.88
CA LEU A 14 12.96 -23.51 -30.52
C LEU A 14 11.44 -23.53 -30.22
N LEU A 15 10.97 -24.63 -29.68
CA LEU A 15 9.70 -24.69 -28.98
C LEU A 15 9.84 -23.72 -27.79
N GLY A 16 9.39 -22.49 -27.97
CA GLY A 16 9.23 -21.51 -26.90
C GLY A 16 8.22 -22.08 -25.92
N TRP A 17 8.71 -22.67 -24.85
CA TRP A 17 7.88 -23.00 -23.70
C TRP A 17 7.55 -21.65 -23.06
N SER A 18 6.39 -21.07 -23.37
CA SER A 18 5.82 -20.02 -22.56
C SER A 18 5.49 -20.67 -21.22
N LEU A 19 6.31 -20.41 -20.20
CA LEU A 19 5.94 -20.71 -18.83
C LEU A 19 4.64 -19.95 -18.58
N SER A 20 3.53 -20.69 -18.49
CA SER A 20 2.25 -20.09 -18.13
C SER A 20 2.37 -19.55 -16.71
N GLN A 21 2.27 -18.25 -16.56
CA GLN A 21 2.19 -17.63 -15.26
C GLN A 21 0.91 -18.08 -14.55
N ALA A 22 0.96 -18.30 -13.24
CA ALA A 22 -0.22 -18.68 -12.48
C ALA A 22 -1.28 -17.59 -12.56
N SER A 23 -2.53 -18.01 -12.60
CA SER A 23 -3.68 -17.11 -12.54
C SER A 23 -4.26 -17.10 -11.13
N ILE A 24 -4.57 -15.92 -10.61
CA ILE A 24 -5.33 -15.77 -9.37
C ILE A 24 -6.78 -16.13 -9.67
N THR A 25 -7.29 -17.14 -9.00
CA THR A 25 -8.63 -17.67 -9.22
C THR A 25 -9.68 -16.93 -8.38
N SER A 26 -9.30 -16.51 -7.17
CA SER A 26 -10.20 -15.77 -6.29
C SER A 26 -9.48 -15.06 -5.16
N VAL A 27 -10.18 -14.07 -4.56
CA VAL A 27 -9.86 -13.41 -3.30
C VAL A 27 -11.04 -13.63 -2.33
N PRO A 28 -11.15 -14.83 -1.73
CA PRO A 28 -12.39 -15.27 -1.08
C PRO A 28 -12.69 -14.56 0.23
N THR A 29 -11.68 -14.08 0.94
CA THR A 29 -11.87 -13.41 2.24
C THR A 29 -11.04 -12.16 2.34
N TRP A 30 -11.59 -11.18 3.04
CA TRP A 30 -10.93 -9.92 3.36
C TRP A 30 -11.39 -9.42 4.73
N ASN A 31 -10.54 -8.65 5.39
CA ASN A 31 -10.84 -7.97 6.65
C ASN A 31 -10.08 -6.65 6.72
N TYR A 32 -10.59 -5.69 7.45
CA TYR A 32 -9.92 -4.42 7.71
C TYR A 32 -9.96 -4.09 9.21
N SER A 33 -9.03 -3.23 9.62
CA SER A 33 -8.92 -2.82 11.02
C SER A 33 -8.30 -1.43 11.17
N GLY A 34 -8.38 -0.88 12.37
CA GLY A 34 -7.83 0.45 12.67
C GLY A 34 -8.63 1.57 12.01
N GLY A 35 -7.93 2.63 11.62
CA GLY A 35 -8.53 3.80 10.95
C GLY A 35 -8.74 3.65 9.46
N PHE A 36 -8.53 2.45 8.89
CA PHE A 36 -8.80 2.13 7.50
C PHE A 36 -10.16 1.46 7.38
N TYR A 37 -11.07 2.05 6.60
CA TYR A 37 -12.35 1.46 6.24
C TYR A 37 -12.38 1.21 4.75
N CYS A 38 -12.68 -0.02 4.35
CA CYS A 38 -12.76 -0.44 2.95
C CYS A 38 -14.16 -0.99 2.67
N TYR A 39 -14.76 -0.55 1.57
CA TYR A 39 -15.91 -1.25 0.99
C TYR A 39 -15.48 -2.64 0.49
N ALA A 40 -16.42 -3.51 0.16
CA ALA A 40 -16.08 -4.83 -0.35
C ALA A 40 -15.10 -4.72 -1.54
N PRO A 41 -13.92 -5.34 -1.45
CA PRO A 41 -12.95 -5.36 -2.55
C PRO A 41 -13.56 -5.97 -3.81
N VAL A 42 -13.23 -5.40 -4.97
CA VAL A 42 -13.64 -5.95 -6.27
C VAL A 42 -12.43 -6.63 -6.90
N PHE A 43 -12.52 -7.95 -7.07
CA PHE A 43 -11.48 -8.71 -7.77
C PHE A 43 -11.88 -8.92 -9.24
N THR A 44 -11.00 -8.50 -10.16
CA THR A 44 -11.16 -8.70 -11.60
C THR A 44 -10.14 -9.74 -12.07
N ALA A 45 -10.64 -10.96 -12.35
CA ALA A 45 -9.78 -12.09 -12.73
C ALA A 45 -9.06 -11.88 -14.07
N ALA A 46 -9.67 -11.18 -15.03
CA ALA A 46 -9.07 -10.93 -16.34
C ALA A 46 -7.76 -10.13 -16.24
N ASP A 47 -7.71 -9.15 -15.34
CA ASP A 47 -6.57 -8.24 -15.17
C ASP A 47 -5.74 -8.56 -13.94
N GLN A 48 -6.13 -9.60 -13.17
CA GLN A 48 -5.51 -9.98 -11.89
C GLN A 48 -5.42 -8.79 -10.93
N THR A 49 -6.53 -8.03 -10.82
CA THR A 49 -6.58 -6.77 -10.09
C THR A 49 -7.57 -6.83 -8.93
N VAL A 50 -7.20 -6.29 -7.79
CA VAL A 50 -8.08 -5.99 -6.66
C VAL A 50 -8.23 -4.48 -6.53
N ASP A 51 -9.43 -3.98 -6.72
CA ASP A 51 -9.79 -2.59 -6.51
C ASP A 51 -10.36 -2.39 -5.10
N LEU A 52 -9.73 -1.52 -4.34
CA LEU A 52 -10.07 -1.14 -2.98
C LEU A 52 -10.56 0.30 -2.97
N THR A 53 -11.79 0.50 -2.54
CA THR A 53 -12.35 1.85 -2.36
C THR A 53 -12.71 2.03 -0.90
N GLY A 54 -12.28 3.16 -0.33
CA GLY A 54 -12.53 3.37 1.09
C GLY A 54 -12.14 4.76 1.59
N HIS A 55 -12.02 4.86 2.90
CA HIS A 55 -11.55 6.07 3.56
C HIS A 55 -10.63 5.71 4.72
N GLN A 56 -9.73 6.63 5.06
CA GLN A 56 -8.77 6.44 6.12
C GLN A 56 -8.63 7.69 6.98
N SER A 57 -8.68 7.49 8.30
CA SER A 57 -8.53 8.56 9.30
C SER A 57 -7.23 8.46 10.09
N SER A 58 -6.64 7.27 10.17
CA SER A 58 -5.39 6.98 10.90
C SER A 58 -4.78 5.68 10.37
N PHE A 59 -3.72 5.18 11.02
CA PHE A 59 -3.14 3.87 10.74
C PHE A 59 -4.22 2.78 10.68
N GLY A 60 -4.12 1.91 9.69
CA GLY A 60 -5.04 0.79 9.53
C GLY A 60 -4.45 -0.34 8.69
N ALA A 61 -5.13 -1.48 8.69
CA ALA A 61 -4.71 -2.66 7.95
C ALA A 61 -5.86 -3.27 7.15
N LEU A 62 -5.50 -3.90 6.04
CA LEU A 62 -6.37 -4.74 5.21
C LEU A 62 -5.69 -6.09 5.01
N GLY A 63 -6.38 -7.18 5.33
CA GLY A 63 -5.95 -8.53 5.04
C GLY A 63 -6.74 -9.13 3.89
N LEU A 64 -6.06 -9.85 2.99
CA LEU A 64 -6.62 -10.57 1.85
C LEU A 64 -6.15 -12.02 1.87
N SER A 65 -7.05 -12.96 1.60
CA SER A 65 -6.69 -14.33 1.21
C SER A 65 -6.73 -14.43 -0.31
N ILE A 66 -5.70 -15.06 -0.91
CA ILE A 66 -5.55 -15.14 -2.35
C ILE A 66 -5.38 -16.62 -2.72
N LEU A 67 -6.15 -17.09 -3.70
CA LEU A 67 -6.04 -18.44 -4.26
C LEU A 67 -5.59 -18.36 -5.72
N THR A 68 -4.70 -19.27 -6.10
CA THR A 68 -4.18 -19.38 -7.47
C THR A 68 -4.40 -20.79 -8.02
N ASP A 69 -4.38 -20.96 -9.33
CA ASP A 69 -4.50 -22.25 -10.02
C ASP A 69 -3.21 -23.08 -9.91
N THR A 70 -2.06 -22.43 -9.90
CA THR A 70 -0.74 -23.06 -9.77
C THR A 70 0.17 -22.21 -8.84
N PRO A 71 1.28 -22.77 -8.32
CA PRO A 71 2.22 -22.03 -7.47
C PRO A 71 3.26 -21.20 -8.24
N THR A 72 3.07 -20.95 -9.54
CA THR A 72 4.10 -20.39 -10.44
C THR A 72 3.89 -18.90 -10.64
N ASP A 73 4.58 -18.08 -9.86
CA ASP A 73 4.75 -16.63 -10.02
C ASP A 73 3.47 -15.84 -10.40
N PRO A 74 2.34 -15.99 -9.70
CA PRO A 74 1.17 -15.16 -9.94
C PRO A 74 1.49 -13.68 -9.64
N THR A 75 0.90 -12.79 -10.43
CA THR A 75 1.05 -11.35 -10.24
C THR A 75 -0.30 -10.75 -9.89
N LEU A 76 -0.36 -9.98 -8.79
CA LEU A 76 -1.54 -9.27 -8.32
C LEU A 76 -1.31 -7.78 -8.37
N THR A 77 -2.23 -7.06 -8.99
CA THR A 77 -2.31 -5.59 -8.93
C THR A 77 -3.31 -5.19 -7.85
N ILE A 78 -2.93 -4.27 -6.99
CA ILE A 78 -3.81 -3.70 -5.96
C ILE A 78 -3.92 -2.19 -6.21
N ASN A 79 -5.15 -1.73 -6.43
CA ASN A 79 -5.47 -0.32 -6.58
C ASN A 79 -6.24 0.15 -5.34
N ASN A 80 -5.72 1.16 -4.67
CA ASN A 80 -6.35 1.78 -3.50
C ASN A 80 -6.89 3.17 -3.87
N SER A 81 -8.19 3.34 -3.86
CA SER A 81 -8.88 4.63 -4.03
C SER A 81 -9.35 5.10 -2.66
N ILE A 82 -8.57 5.94 -1.99
CA ILE A 82 -8.73 6.27 -0.57
C ILE A 82 -9.03 7.75 -0.37
N ASN A 83 -10.10 8.03 0.37
CA ASN A 83 -10.42 9.37 0.84
C ASN A 83 -9.74 9.63 2.18
N ASN A 84 -9.07 10.78 2.31
CA ASN A 84 -8.56 11.25 3.59
C ASN A 84 -9.73 11.78 4.44
N THR A 85 -10.06 11.08 5.54
CA THR A 85 -11.04 11.52 6.54
C THR A 85 -10.39 11.87 7.88
N SER A 86 -9.07 11.99 7.93
CA SER A 86 -8.35 12.49 9.09
C SER A 86 -8.55 14.00 9.27
N SER A 87 -8.16 14.53 10.42
CA SER A 87 -8.18 15.96 10.72
C SER A 87 -6.95 16.72 10.21
N PHE A 88 -6.11 16.10 9.36
CA PHE A 88 -4.87 16.68 8.86
C PHE A 88 -4.62 16.32 7.39
N ALA A 89 -3.87 17.15 6.70
CA ALA A 89 -3.37 16.86 5.37
C ALA A 89 -2.26 15.81 5.43
N TRP A 90 -2.17 14.96 4.42
CA TRP A 90 -1.12 13.95 4.29
C TRP A 90 -0.01 14.47 3.38
N THR A 91 1.23 14.31 3.80
CA THR A 91 2.43 14.57 2.97
C THR A 91 3.16 13.29 2.61
N GLU A 92 2.82 12.21 3.28
CA GLU A 92 3.40 10.89 3.06
C GLU A 92 2.33 9.83 3.32
N TYR A 93 2.40 8.72 2.59
CA TYR A 93 1.53 7.57 2.77
C TYR A 93 2.35 6.29 2.63
N ILE A 94 2.58 5.64 3.76
CA ILE A 94 3.42 4.44 3.83
C ILE A 94 2.53 3.22 3.75
N VAL A 95 2.76 2.37 2.73
CA VAL A 95 2.11 1.07 2.57
C VAL A 95 3.13 -0.02 2.86
N SER A 96 2.91 -0.78 3.93
CA SER A 96 3.69 -1.99 4.21
C SER A 96 2.89 -3.21 3.77
N VAL A 97 3.48 -4.02 2.90
CA VAL A 97 2.90 -5.26 2.38
C VAL A 97 3.59 -6.42 3.05
N ALA A 98 2.82 -7.30 3.69
CA ALA A 98 3.30 -8.49 4.37
C ALA A 98 2.65 -9.75 3.79
N MET A 99 3.45 -10.79 3.49
CA MET A 99 2.96 -12.06 2.95
C MET A 99 3.61 -13.24 3.65
N ASN A 100 2.90 -14.36 3.68
CA ASN A 100 3.39 -15.65 4.19
C ASN A 100 4.34 -16.38 3.22
N GLN A 101 4.57 -15.84 2.04
CA GLN A 101 5.47 -16.36 1.01
C GLN A 101 6.37 -15.25 0.47
N SER A 102 7.51 -15.62 -0.09
CA SER A 102 8.41 -14.68 -0.75
C SER A 102 7.69 -13.97 -1.90
N PHE A 103 7.93 -12.67 -2.02
CA PHE A 103 7.36 -11.85 -3.07
C PHE A 103 8.30 -10.72 -3.50
N THR A 104 7.99 -10.09 -4.63
CA THR A 104 8.64 -8.88 -5.11
C THR A 104 7.59 -7.81 -5.38
N ILE A 105 7.92 -6.55 -5.12
CA ILE A 105 7.10 -5.40 -5.51
C ILE A 105 7.62 -4.92 -6.87
N ASN A 106 6.75 -4.95 -7.88
CA ASN A 106 7.11 -4.58 -9.25
C ASN A 106 7.07 -3.05 -9.40
N SER A 107 8.21 -2.42 -9.63
CA SER A 107 8.31 -0.97 -9.74
C SER A 107 7.45 -0.36 -10.86
N ALA A 108 7.29 -1.09 -11.98
CA ALA A 108 6.44 -0.66 -13.10
C ALA A 108 4.94 -0.65 -12.76
N GLY A 109 4.52 -1.39 -11.73
CA GLY A 109 3.13 -1.46 -11.27
C GLY A 109 2.82 -0.53 -10.10
N VAL A 110 3.77 0.31 -9.67
CA VAL A 110 3.52 1.29 -8.60
C VAL A 110 2.96 2.57 -9.19
N VAL A 111 1.78 2.96 -8.71
CA VAL A 111 1.05 4.16 -9.15
C VAL A 111 0.91 5.10 -7.95
N ALA A 112 1.42 6.31 -8.07
CA ALA A 112 1.27 7.37 -7.09
C ALA A 112 0.19 8.38 -7.54
N PRO A 113 -0.51 9.04 -6.61
CA PRO A 113 -1.41 10.14 -6.94
C PRO A 113 -0.69 11.28 -7.70
N GLY A 114 -1.43 12.11 -8.43
CA GLY A 114 -0.85 13.22 -9.18
C GLY A 114 -0.03 14.15 -8.28
N GLY A 115 1.21 14.44 -8.66
CA GLY A 115 2.16 15.25 -7.89
C GLY A 115 2.88 14.51 -6.75
N TRP A 116 2.61 13.20 -6.58
CA TRP A 116 3.31 12.35 -5.62
C TRP A 116 4.39 11.53 -6.32
N THR A 117 5.39 11.10 -5.55
CA THR A 117 6.42 10.14 -5.96
C THR A 117 6.32 8.89 -5.11
N ALA A 118 6.90 7.78 -5.57
CA ALA A 118 6.94 6.55 -4.79
C ALA A 118 8.35 5.99 -4.73
N SER A 119 8.73 5.46 -3.57
CA SER A 119 9.94 4.66 -3.38
C SER A 119 9.58 3.27 -2.86
N ILE A 120 10.42 2.26 -3.18
CA ILE A 120 10.15 0.86 -2.84
C ILE A 120 11.32 0.30 -2.05
N THR A 121 11.01 -0.29 -0.91
CA THR A 121 11.91 -1.19 -0.19
C THR A 121 11.41 -2.63 -0.40
N GLN A 122 12.19 -3.43 -1.13
CA GLN A 122 11.87 -4.82 -1.42
C GLN A 122 11.86 -5.67 -0.14
N PRO A 123 11.06 -6.76 -0.08
CA PRO A 123 11.09 -7.69 1.02
C PRO A 123 12.49 -8.28 1.25
N GLY A 124 12.92 -8.26 2.50
CA GLY A 124 14.15 -8.92 2.96
C GLY A 124 13.90 -10.36 3.41
N ALA A 125 14.80 -10.89 4.26
CA ALA A 125 14.61 -12.17 4.91
C ALA A 125 13.34 -12.17 5.78
N PRO A 126 12.61 -13.30 5.86
CA PRO A 126 11.36 -13.35 6.62
C PRO A 126 11.61 -13.25 8.12
N VAL A 127 10.74 -12.56 8.83
CA VAL A 127 10.68 -12.55 10.31
C VAL A 127 9.46 -13.36 10.72
N ALA A 128 9.67 -14.41 11.51
CA ALA A 128 8.60 -15.36 11.89
C ALA A 128 7.78 -15.92 10.72
N GLY A 129 8.43 -16.16 9.56
CA GLY A 129 7.80 -16.69 8.37
C GLY A 129 7.04 -15.65 7.53
N ILE A 130 7.12 -14.36 7.88
CA ILE A 130 6.46 -13.26 7.15
C ILE A 130 7.53 -12.43 6.42
N TYR A 131 7.32 -12.25 5.13
CA TYR A 131 8.08 -11.35 4.28
C TYR A 131 7.40 -9.98 4.27
N THR A 132 8.15 -8.90 4.39
CA THR A 132 7.61 -7.53 4.43
C THR A 132 8.37 -6.62 3.47
N GLY A 133 7.64 -5.98 2.58
CA GLY A 133 8.12 -4.90 1.71
C GLY A 133 7.39 -3.60 2.01
N ILE A 134 7.97 -2.47 1.63
CA ILE A 134 7.41 -1.14 1.91
C ILE A 134 7.35 -0.33 0.61
N ILE A 135 6.26 0.39 0.43
CA ILE A 135 6.09 1.41 -0.60
C ILE A 135 5.81 2.71 0.14
N ASP A 136 6.68 3.68 -0.08
CA ASP A 136 6.59 5.00 0.52
C ASP A 136 6.19 6.00 -0.55
N TYR A 137 4.97 6.54 -0.45
CA TYR A 137 4.43 7.56 -1.33
C TYR A 137 4.62 8.92 -0.67
N LEU A 138 5.44 9.78 -1.28
CA LEU A 138 5.74 11.13 -0.81
C LEU A 138 4.92 12.14 -1.60
N GLY A 139 4.12 12.94 -0.90
CA GLY A 139 3.25 13.94 -1.50
C GLY A 139 3.98 15.21 -1.88
N GLY A 140 3.73 15.70 -3.11
CA GLY A 140 4.25 16.99 -3.57
C GLY A 140 3.46 18.19 -3.07
N THR A 141 2.19 17.99 -2.69
CA THR A 141 1.30 19.04 -2.14
C THR A 141 0.42 18.44 -1.06
N PRO A 142 0.17 19.16 0.05
CA PRO A 142 -0.70 18.67 1.11
C PRO A 142 -2.11 18.41 0.59
N VAL A 143 -2.68 17.28 1.01
CA VAL A 143 -4.08 16.96 0.73
C VAL A 143 -4.97 17.78 1.65
N SER A 144 -5.98 18.45 1.12
CA SER A 144 -6.93 19.22 1.93
C SER A 144 -7.70 18.32 2.91
N ILE A 145 -7.83 18.75 4.14
CA ILE A 145 -8.57 18.09 5.23
C ILE A 145 -10.07 17.88 4.90
N TYR A 146 -10.59 18.69 3.99
CA TYR A 146 -11.94 18.55 3.46
C TYR A 146 -11.84 18.24 1.98
N PRO A 147 -11.87 16.95 1.58
CA PRO A 147 -12.06 16.64 0.18
C PRO A 147 -13.44 17.16 -0.20
N LEU A 148 -13.48 18.21 -1.00
CA LEU A 148 -14.65 18.49 -1.79
C LEU A 148 -14.99 17.15 -2.48
N LEU A 149 -16.19 16.64 -2.19
CA LEU A 149 -16.81 15.44 -2.72
C LEU A 149 -16.10 14.91 -3.99
N ASN A 150 -15.42 13.77 -3.90
CA ASN A 150 -14.74 13.01 -4.95
C ASN A 150 -13.22 13.17 -5.14
N SER A 151 -12.45 13.72 -4.23
CA SER A 151 -10.98 13.67 -4.35
C SER A 151 -10.39 12.45 -3.62
N SER A 152 -10.62 11.26 -4.16
CA SER A 152 -9.90 10.07 -3.73
C SER A 152 -8.45 10.13 -4.22
N LEU A 153 -7.53 9.76 -3.35
CA LEU A 153 -6.14 9.52 -3.70
C LEU A 153 -6.02 8.09 -4.22
N ASN A 154 -5.45 7.94 -5.41
CA ASN A 154 -5.25 6.64 -6.02
C ASN A 154 -3.81 6.18 -5.82
N PHE A 155 -3.62 5.16 -4.98
CA PHE A 155 -2.36 4.49 -4.74
C PHE A 155 -2.44 3.10 -5.34
N GLY A 156 -1.50 2.71 -6.18
CA GLY A 156 -1.47 1.39 -6.78
C GLY A 156 -0.11 0.71 -6.59
N TYR A 157 -0.13 -0.61 -6.50
CA TYR A 157 1.08 -1.41 -6.53
C TYR A 157 0.82 -2.80 -7.09
N GLN A 158 1.88 -3.45 -7.53
CA GLN A 158 1.84 -4.81 -8.07
C GLN A 158 2.85 -5.68 -7.35
N VAL A 159 2.45 -6.90 -7.00
CA VAL A 159 3.29 -7.91 -6.38
C VAL A 159 3.30 -9.21 -7.17
N THR A 160 4.47 -9.82 -7.31
CA THR A 160 4.64 -11.17 -7.84
C THR A 160 5.15 -12.06 -6.72
N PHE A 161 4.55 -13.23 -6.54
CA PHE A 161 4.83 -14.16 -5.44
C PHE A 161 4.77 -15.61 -5.93
N SER A 162 5.36 -16.55 -5.19
CA SER A 162 5.45 -17.95 -5.63
C SER A 162 5.49 -18.92 -4.45
N GLY A 163 5.43 -20.23 -4.76
CA GLY A 163 5.67 -21.31 -3.81
C GLY A 163 4.44 -21.90 -3.14
N SER A 164 3.21 -21.44 -3.45
CA SER A 164 1.96 -21.96 -2.90
C SER A 164 0.81 -21.74 -3.88
N THR A 165 -0.35 -22.32 -3.60
CA THR A 165 -1.63 -21.99 -4.25
C THR A 165 -2.59 -21.25 -3.32
N SER A 166 -2.16 -20.98 -2.08
CA SER A 166 -2.92 -20.20 -1.09
C SER A 166 -1.98 -19.25 -0.38
N TYR A 167 -2.32 -17.97 -0.42
CA TYR A 167 -1.52 -16.90 0.12
C TYR A 167 -2.34 -16.03 1.08
N SER A 168 -1.64 -15.47 2.08
CA SER A 168 -2.15 -14.40 2.93
C SER A 168 -1.34 -13.14 2.64
N LEU A 169 -2.02 -12.07 2.25
CA LEU A 169 -1.45 -10.75 2.07
C LEU A 169 -2.09 -9.80 3.10
N THR A 170 -1.27 -9.07 3.82
CA THR A 170 -1.72 -7.99 4.69
C THR A 170 -1.07 -6.69 4.22
N GLN A 171 -1.90 -5.71 3.90
CA GLN A 171 -1.49 -4.34 3.66
C GLN A 171 -1.74 -3.54 4.93
N THR A 172 -0.70 -2.89 5.47
CA THR A 172 -0.87 -1.85 6.49
C THR A 172 -0.61 -0.50 5.86
N ALA A 173 -1.45 0.48 6.15
CA ALA A 173 -1.37 1.81 5.60
C ALA A 173 -1.25 2.85 6.71
N ASN A 174 -0.27 3.73 6.60
CA ASN A 174 0.04 4.75 7.58
C ASN A 174 0.12 6.13 6.93
N PRO A 175 -0.93 6.94 7.03
CA PRO A 175 -0.89 8.33 6.57
C PRO A 175 -0.04 9.17 7.54
N VAL A 176 0.88 9.96 6.99
CA VAL A 176 1.76 10.84 7.76
C VAL A 176 1.29 12.29 7.62
N PRO A 177 1.02 12.99 8.75
CA PRO A 177 0.61 14.39 8.74
C PRO A 177 1.71 15.32 8.27
N GLU A 178 1.32 16.51 7.80
CA GLU A 178 2.26 17.61 7.61
C GLU A 178 3.03 17.91 8.90
N PRO A 179 4.36 18.16 8.82
CA PRO A 179 5.17 18.50 9.99
C PRO A 179 4.63 19.70 10.79
N GLY A 180 3.96 20.65 10.14
CA GLY A 180 3.31 21.80 10.78
C GLY A 180 2.13 21.43 11.68
N ALA A 181 1.43 20.33 11.41
CA ALA A 181 0.29 19.88 12.22
C ALA A 181 0.71 19.47 13.64
N TRP A 182 1.88 18.90 13.80
CA TRP A 182 2.45 18.57 15.11
C TRP A 182 2.88 19.82 15.90
N GLY A 183 3.37 20.86 15.21
CA GLY A 183 3.74 22.14 15.81
C GLY A 183 2.53 22.85 16.44
N PHE A 184 1.38 22.82 15.79
CA PHE A 184 0.15 23.44 16.34
C PHE A 184 -0.40 22.68 17.53
N LEU A 185 -0.32 21.36 17.58
CA LEU A 185 -0.77 20.56 18.72
C LEU A 185 0.09 20.79 19.97
N THR A 186 1.41 20.91 19.81
CA THR A 186 2.34 21.13 20.92
C THR A 186 2.30 22.58 21.42
N THR A 187 2.31 23.58 20.53
CA THR A 187 2.23 25.01 20.90
C THR A 187 0.85 25.37 21.42
N GLY A 188 -0.23 24.90 20.82
CA GLY A 188 -1.60 25.12 21.31
C GLY A 188 -1.82 24.52 22.69
N GLY A 189 -1.34 23.32 22.95
CA GLY A 189 -1.38 22.66 24.26
C GLY A 189 -0.62 23.42 25.33
N LEU A 190 0.57 23.96 25.01
CA LEU A 190 1.38 24.76 25.93
C LEU A 190 0.74 26.11 26.25
N LEU A 191 0.15 26.79 25.24
CA LEU A 191 -0.55 28.04 25.43
C LEU A 191 -1.80 27.89 26.30
N MET A 192 -2.62 26.87 26.05
CA MET A 192 -3.81 26.54 26.85
C MET A 192 -3.45 26.14 28.28
N GLY A 193 -2.40 25.32 28.45
CA GLY A 193 -1.88 24.93 29.78
C GLY A 193 -1.31 26.10 30.55
N GLY A 194 -0.55 26.98 29.90
CA GLY A 194 0.00 28.20 30.49
C GLY A 194 -1.09 29.17 30.94
N TRP A 195 -2.11 29.39 30.12
CA TRP A 195 -3.22 30.28 30.43
C TRP A 195 -4.08 29.79 31.63
N THR A 196 -4.34 28.51 31.72
CA THR A 196 -5.07 27.89 32.85
C THR A 196 -4.29 28.01 34.17
N LEU A 197 -2.95 27.85 34.13
CA LEU A 197 -2.09 28.03 35.31
C LEU A 197 -2.01 29.51 35.75
N ALA A 198 -1.90 30.43 34.81
CA ALA A 198 -1.93 31.86 35.10
C ALA A 198 -3.25 32.31 35.76
N ARG A 199 -4.37 31.84 35.25
CA ARG A 199 -5.70 32.13 35.80
C ARG A 199 -5.88 31.59 37.23
N ARG A 200 -5.36 30.41 37.53
CA ARG A 200 -5.38 29.80 38.87
C ARG A 200 -4.54 30.62 39.87
N ARG A 201 -3.42 31.20 39.44
CA ARG A 201 -2.61 32.08 40.31
C ARG A 201 -3.32 33.40 40.64
N GLN A 202 -3.99 34.04 39.69
CA GLN A 202 -4.76 35.28 39.95
C GLN A 202 -5.90 35.08 40.94
N VAL A 203 -6.65 33.98 40.84
CA VAL A 203 -7.74 33.64 41.77
C VAL A 203 -7.23 33.38 43.17
N ARG A 204 -6.02 32.84 43.36
CA ARG A 204 -5.40 32.64 44.69
C ARG A 204 -4.97 34.00 45.34
N LEU A 205 -4.45 34.91 44.57
CA LEU A 205 -4.01 36.22 45.07
C LEU A 205 -5.19 37.09 45.53
N GLN A 206 -6.35 37.00 44.89
CA GLN A 206 -7.56 37.71 45.29
C GLN A 206 -8.26 37.15 46.54
N ARG A 207 -7.89 35.93 47.00
CA ARG A 207 -8.43 35.36 48.27
C ARG A 207 -7.59 35.68 49.51
N ILE A 208 -6.45 36.33 49.36
CA ILE A 208 -5.52 36.64 50.46
C ILE A 208 -5.49 38.16 50.76
N ALA A 209 -6.14 38.97 49.91
CA ALA A 209 -6.39 40.41 50.16
C ALA A 209 -7.81 40.61 50.69
#